data_9c42bae370f60071df03247d82497eba
#
_entry.id   9c42bae370f60071df03247d82497eba
#
_cell.length_a   1.000
_cell.length_b   1.000
_cell.length_c   1.000
_cell.angle_alpha   90.00
_cell.angle_beta   90.00
_cell.angle_gamma   90.00
#
_symmetry.space_group_name_H-M   'P 1'
#
loop_
_entity.id
_entity.type
_entity.pdbx_description
1 polymer ?
#
loop_
_entity_poly.entity_id
_entity_poly.type
_entity_poly.pdbx_seq_one_letter_code
_entity_poly.pdbx_strand_id
1 'polypeptide(L)'
;LVGGMIGAISYRMIRTMKMPVEYESVSKLYITFNQDENGDVYQYYNGYTWNELLDTDPILIAIMNHLTGYEEEEVKDAASAEILSDIRLLTITVKGDSEKMVREIQAAVEEGLAGYADQSEEPRKIVTIRSDMPKRIYWSDDTTKALIAGAVLFGLVSFFVFGFMYVLDDGVYV
;
A
#
# COMPACT_ATOMS: atom_id res chain seq x y z
N LEU A 1 32.32 12.40 -4.03
CA LEU A 1 30.96 12.90 -4.40
C LEU A 1 30.45 12.23 -5.68
N VAL A 2 31.20 12.25 -6.78
CA VAL A 2 30.82 11.66 -8.09
C VAL A 2 30.54 10.15 -7.96
N GLY A 3 31.38 9.40 -7.26
CA GLY A 3 31.19 7.96 -7.05
C GLY A 3 29.96 7.59 -6.23
N GLY A 4 29.65 8.39 -5.21
CA GLY A 4 28.41 8.22 -4.44
C GLY A 4 27.14 8.44 -5.28
N MET A 5 27.17 9.42 -6.20
CA MET A 5 26.06 9.67 -7.13
C MET A 5 25.88 8.52 -8.12
N ILE A 6 26.99 7.99 -8.69
CA ILE A 6 26.93 6.84 -9.61
C ILE A 6 26.39 5.60 -8.86
N GLY A 7 26.88 5.33 -7.65
CA GLY A 7 26.39 4.24 -6.82
C GLY A 7 24.90 4.36 -6.48
N ALA A 8 24.43 5.56 -6.15
CA ALA A 8 23.03 5.81 -5.87
C ALA A 8 22.13 5.61 -7.10
N ILE A 9 22.55 6.11 -8.26
CA ILE A 9 21.82 5.94 -9.53
C ILE A 9 21.76 4.46 -9.91
N SER A 10 22.88 3.75 -9.83
CA SER A 10 22.94 2.32 -10.13
C SER A 10 22.07 1.49 -9.18
N TYR A 11 22.11 1.77 -7.86
CA TYR A 11 21.26 1.12 -6.88
C TYR A 11 19.78 1.35 -7.18
N ARG A 12 19.41 2.62 -7.45
CA ARG A 12 18.02 2.96 -7.79
C ARG A 12 17.55 2.26 -9.06
N MET A 13 18.40 2.22 -10.10
CA MET A 13 18.09 1.56 -11.36
C MET A 13 17.88 0.04 -11.19
N ILE A 14 18.78 -0.64 -10.46
CA ILE A 14 18.66 -2.09 -10.19
C ILE A 14 17.42 -2.36 -9.34
N ARG A 15 17.14 -1.53 -8.34
CA ARG A 15 15.96 -1.69 -7.49
C ARG A 15 14.68 -1.50 -8.28
N THR A 16 14.59 -0.47 -9.13
CA THR A 16 13.42 -0.22 -9.99
C THR A 16 13.18 -1.35 -11.00
N MET A 17 14.24 -1.99 -11.49
CA MET A 17 14.13 -3.14 -12.40
C MET A 17 13.67 -4.43 -11.71
N LYS A 18 13.93 -4.57 -10.40
CA LYS A 18 13.61 -5.79 -9.64
C LYS A 18 12.32 -5.68 -8.82
N MET A 19 11.76 -4.49 -8.66
CA MET A 19 10.53 -4.31 -7.91
C MET A 19 9.31 -4.54 -8.78
N PRO A 20 8.34 -5.29 -8.29
CA PRO A 20 7.06 -5.41 -8.96
C PRO A 20 6.43 -4.02 -9.10
N VAL A 21 5.70 -3.85 -10.18
CA VAL A 21 4.87 -2.65 -10.39
C VAL A 21 3.67 -2.80 -9.47
N GLU A 22 3.44 -1.82 -8.63
CA GLU A 22 2.31 -1.80 -7.70
C GLU A 22 1.41 -0.60 -8.02
N TYR A 23 0.12 -0.83 -7.97
CA TYR A 23 -0.91 0.19 -8.13
C TYR A 23 -1.68 0.34 -6.83
N GLU A 24 -2.14 1.56 -6.55
CA GLU A 24 -2.95 1.89 -5.38
C GLU A 24 -4.13 2.73 -5.81
N SER A 25 -5.26 2.46 -5.20
CA SER A 25 -6.45 3.30 -5.28
C SER A 25 -7.02 3.54 -3.91
N VAL A 26 -7.61 4.72 -3.71
CA VAL A 26 -8.18 5.13 -2.44
C VAL A 26 -9.63 5.57 -2.63
N SER A 27 -10.52 4.99 -1.85
CA SER A 27 -11.92 5.38 -1.77
C SER A 27 -12.25 5.96 -0.40
N LYS A 28 -13.14 6.95 -0.38
CA LYS A 28 -13.73 7.48 0.84
C LYS A 28 -15.21 7.19 0.87
N LEU A 29 -15.64 6.53 1.93
CA LEU A 29 -17.02 6.14 2.15
C LEU A 29 -17.57 6.88 3.35
N TYR A 30 -18.83 7.28 3.26
CA TYR A 30 -19.57 7.86 4.37
C TYR A 30 -20.51 6.79 4.95
N ILE A 31 -20.42 6.58 6.25
CA ILE A 31 -21.18 5.57 6.98
C ILE A 31 -22.24 6.26 7.82
N THR A 32 -23.46 5.81 7.72
CA THR A 32 -24.55 6.19 8.60
C THR A 32 -24.82 5.04 9.56
N PHE A 33 -24.69 5.30 10.85
CA PHE A 33 -25.03 4.33 11.91
C PHE A 33 -26.42 4.56 12.46
N ASN A 34 -27.03 3.50 12.97
CA ASN A 34 -28.17 3.67 13.85
C ASN A 34 -27.70 4.30 15.15
N GLN A 35 -28.54 5.14 15.74
CA GLN A 35 -28.31 5.69 17.07
C GLN A 35 -28.99 4.77 18.07
N ASP A 36 -28.38 4.62 19.24
CA ASP A 36 -29.02 3.94 20.35
C ASP A 36 -30.18 4.79 20.94
N GLU A 37 -30.88 4.28 21.97
CA GLU A 37 -31.98 4.99 22.63
C GLU A 37 -31.56 6.33 23.25
N ASN A 38 -30.25 6.55 23.51
CA ASN A 38 -29.68 7.76 24.04
C ASN A 38 -29.18 8.71 22.95
N GLY A 39 -29.24 8.32 21.67
CA GLY A 39 -28.75 9.07 20.53
C GLY A 39 -27.25 8.94 20.30
N ASP A 40 -26.58 8.03 21.00
CA ASP A 40 -25.17 7.76 20.83
C ASP A 40 -24.92 6.89 19.59
N VAL A 41 -23.85 7.18 18.90
CA VAL A 41 -23.37 6.38 17.77
C VAL A 41 -22.42 5.29 18.30
N TYR A 42 -22.54 4.09 17.78
CA TYR A 42 -21.66 3.00 18.16
C TYR A 42 -20.19 3.35 17.95
N GLN A 43 -19.44 3.45 19.06
CA GLN A 43 -18.03 3.86 19.05
C GLN A 43 -17.05 2.72 18.73
N TYR A 44 -17.56 1.53 18.45
CA TYR A 44 -16.73 0.33 18.23
C TYR A 44 -16.10 0.27 16.86
N TYR A 45 -16.62 1.01 15.89
CA TYR A 45 -16.15 1.00 14.52
C TYR A 45 -14.94 1.94 14.36
N ASN A 46 -13.77 1.41 14.51
CA ASN A 46 -12.50 2.07 14.18
C ASN A 46 -11.82 1.37 13.01
N GLY A 47 -10.67 1.88 12.55
CA GLY A 47 -9.94 1.32 11.42
C GLY A 47 -9.56 -0.16 11.60
N TYR A 48 -9.20 -0.56 12.82
CA TYR A 48 -8.89 -1.95 13.14
C TYR A 48 -10.13 -2.86 12.98
N THR A 49 -11.25 -2.45 13.55
CA THR A 49 -12.52 -3.17 13.42
C THR A 49 -12.94 -3.32 11.96
N TRP A 50 -12.76 -2.29 11.13
CA TRP A 50 -13.10 -2.37 9.72
C TRP A 50 -12.19 -3.31 8.93
N ASN A 51 -10.89 -3.35 9.24
CA ASN A 51 -9.99 -4.34 8.62
C ASN A 51 -10.41 -5.77 8.96
N GLU A 52 -10.74 -6.04 10.23
CA GLU A 52 -11.25 -7.35 10.62
C GLU A 52 -12.59 -7.67 9.97
N LEU A 53 -13.48 -6.69 9.83
CA LEU A 53 -14.78 -6.87 9.18
C LEU A 53 -14.65 -7.16 7.69
N LEU A 54 -13.69 -6.54 6.98
CA LEU A 54 -13.43 -6.83 5.57
C LEU A 54 -13.05 -8.29 5.33
N ASP A 55 -12.41 -8.91 6.31
CA ASP A 55 -11.96 -10.31 6.26
C ASP A 55 -13.03 -11.30 6.72
N THR A 56 -14.19 -10.81 7.22
CA THR A 56 -15.27 -11.67 7.70
C THR A 56 -16.18 -12.15 6.58
N ASP A 57 -16.69 -13.38 6.71
CA ASP A 57 -17.53 -14.04 5.72
C ASP A 57 -18.67 -13.17 5.16
N PRO A 58 -19.48 -12.46 5.97
CA PRO A 58 -20.60 -11.68 5.44
C PRO A 58 -20.20 -10.59 4.46
N ILE A 59 -19.12 -9.86 4.77
CA ILE A 59 -18.63 -8.76 3.93
C ILE A 59 -17.82 -9.33 2.77
N LEU A 60 -16.95 -10.29 3.04
CA LEU A 60 -16.13 -10.91 2.01
C LEU A 60 -16.99 -11.58 0.92
N ILE A 61 -18.03 -12.31 1.31
CA ILE A 61 -18.99 -12.90 0.37
C ILE A 61 -19.70 -11.81 -0.44
N ALA A 62 -20.10 -10.71 0.20
CA ALA A 62 -20.70 -9.58 -0.50
C ALA A 62 -19.75 -8.98 -1.54
N ILE A 63 -18.47 -8.82 -1.21
CA ILE A 63 -17.44 -8.34 -2.14
C ILE A 63 -17.21 -9.34 -3.27
N MET A 64 -17.03 -10.62 -2.94
CA MET A 64 -16.74 -11.67 -3.91
C MET A 64 -17.87 -11.90 -4.92
N ASN A 65 -19.11 -11.59 -4.57
CA ASN A 65 -20.25 -11.65 -5.49
C ASN A 65 -20.13 -10.66 -6.66
N HIS A 66 -19.32 -9.61 -6.51
CA HIS A 66 -19.04 -8.61 -7.56
C HIS A 66 -17.73 -8.89 -8.32
N LEU A 67 -16.99 -9.95 -7.96
CA LEU A 67 -15.72 -10.30 -8.55
C LEU A 67 -15.79 -11.62 -9.33
N THR A 68 -14.99 -11.71 -10.38
CA THR A 68 -14.84 -12.96 -11.15
C THR A 68 -13.36 -13.19 -11.44
N GLY A 69 -12.85 -14.36 -11.04
CA GLY A 69 -11.48 -14.75 -11.33
C GLY A 69 -10.44 -14.29 -10.32
N TYR A 70 -10.86 -13.91 -9.14
CA TYR A 70 -10.01 -13.60 -7.99
C TYR A 70 -10.26 -14.58 -6.86
N GLU A 71 -9.21 -14.89 -6.09
CA GLU A 71 -9.33 -15.70 -4.88
C GLU A 71 -9.57 -14.80 -3.66
N GLU A 72 -10.23 -15.34 -2.63
CA GLU A 72 -10.55 -14.59 -1.40
C GLU A 72 -9.31 -14.01 -0.73
N GLU A 73 -8.22 -14.79 -0.67
CA GLU A 73 -6.94 -14.38 -0.08
C GLU A 73 -6.34 -13.19 -0.83
N GLU A 74 -6.45 -13.18 -2.16
CA GLU A 74 -5.97 -12.09 -3.01
C GLU A 74 -6.73 -10.78 -2.74
N VAL A 75 -8.04 -10.88 -2.47
CA VAL A 75 -8.87 -9.72 -2.14
C VAL A 75 -8.59 -9.21 -0.74
N LYS A 76 -8.39 -10.10 0.24
CA LYS A 76 -8.01 -9.75 1.61
C LYS A 76 -6.66 -9.03 1.67
N ASP A 77 -5.67 -9.56 0.96
CA ASP A 77 -4.34 -8.95 0.91
C ASP A 77 -4.33 -7.59 0.20
N ALA A 78 -5.24 -7.41 -0.78
CA ALA A 78 -5.32 -6.20 -1.57
C ALA A 78 -6.00 -5.03 -0.86
N ALA A 79 -7.04 -5.29 -0.05
CA ALA A 79 -7.90 -4.25 0.53
C ALA A 79 -7.54 -3.97 2.00
N SER A 80 -7.54 -2.69 2.36
CA SER A 80 -7.36 -2.26 3.75
C SER A 80 -8.25 -1.07 4.08
N ALA A 81 -8.64 -0.98 5.36
CA ALA A 81 -9.54 0.04 5.86
C ALA A 81 -8.86 0.91 6.93
N GLU A 82 -9.11 2.22 6.89
CA GLU A 82 -8.59 3.18 7.86
C GLU A 82 -9.64 4.25 8.19
N ILE A 83 -9.69 4.64 9.47
CA ILE A 83 -10.45 5.80 9.93
C ILE A 83 -9.47 6.86 10.41
N LEU A 84 -9.36 7.95 9.63
CA LEU A 84 -8.39 9.00 9.89
C LEU A 84 -8.90 10.06 10.87
N SER A 85 -10.20 10.28 10.96
CA SER A 85 -10.76 11.38 11.77
C SER A 85 -12.10 11.06 12.41
N ASP A 86 -13.16 10.94 11.63
CA ASP A 86 -14.54 10.68 12.09
C ASP A 86 -14.90 9.23 11.76
N ILE A 87 -15.52 8.51 12.70
CA ILE A 87 -15.95 7.11 12.53
C ILE A 87 -16.89 6.91 11.35
N ARG A 88 -17.53 7.97 10.88
CA ARG A 88 -18.38 7.97 9.70
C ARG A 88 -17.64 8.11 8.39
N LEU A 89 -16.33 8.39 8.43
CA LEU A 89 -15.48 8.55 7.26
C LEU A 89 -14.49 7.39 7.15
N LEU A 90 -14.88 6.35 6.43
CA LEU A 90 -14.04 5.20 6.17
C LEU A 90 -13.21 5.45 4.91
N THR A 91 -11.91 5.23 5.01
CA THR A 91 -10.99 5.23 3.88
C THR A 91 -10.64 3.79 3.55
N ILE A 92 -10.90 3.37 2.33
CA ILE A 92 -10.49 2.06 1.80
C ILE A 92 -9.32 2.29 0.86
N THR A 93 -8.24 1.56 1.07
CA THR A 93 -7.09 1.53 0.17
C THR A 93 -6.98 0.14 -0.44
N VAL A 94 -6.92 0.07 -1.76
CA VAL A 94 -6.72 -1.17 -2.51
C VAL A 94 -5.39 -1.10 -3.24
N LYS A 95 -4.57 -2.15 -3.09
CA LYS A 95 -3.27 -2.30 -3.74
C LYS A 95 -3.22 -3.59 -4.56
N GLY A 96 -2.43 -3.57 -5.64
CA GLY A 96 -2.27 -4.77 -6.47
C GLY A 96 -1.29 -4.56 -7.62
N ASP A 97 -1.03 -5.63 -8.34
CA ASP A 97 0.00 -5.69 -9.38
C ASP A 97 -0.43 -5.04 -10.71
N SER A 98 -1.72 -4.78 -10.88
CA SER A 98 -2.24 -4.17 -12.10
C SER A 98 -3.34 -3.15 -11.83
N GLU A 99 -3.41 -2.14 -12.69
CA GLU A 99 -4.47 -1.13 -12.65
C GLU A 99 -5.88 -1.76 -12.76
N LYS A 100 -6.00 -2.81 -13.58
CA LYS A 100 -7.27 -3.51 -13.77
C LYS A 100 -7.72 -4.20 -12.47
N MET A 101 -6.83 -4.97 -11.84
CA MET A 101 -7.08 -5.66 -10.57
C MET A 101 -7.53 -4.68 -9.49
N VAL A 102 -6.76 -3.61 -9.29
CA VAL A 102 -7.06 -2.60 -8.25
C VAL A 102 -8.41 -1.94 -8.50
N ARG A 103 -8.76 -1.64 -9.75
CA ARG A 103 -10.04 -1.04 -10.11
C ARG A 103 -11.21 -1.98 -9.86
N GLU A 104 -11.08 -3.24 -10.25
CA GLU A 104 -12.13 -4.25 -10.09
C GLU A 104 -12.36 -4.55 -8.61
N ILE A 105 -11.30 -4.77 -7.82
CA ILE A 105 -11.41 -5.02 -6.38
C ILE A 105 -11.98 -3.79 -5.67
N GLN A 106 -11.53 -2.57 -6.01
CA GLN A 106 -12.06 -1.34 -5.43
C GLN A 106 -13.57 -1.20 -5.65
N ALA A 107 -14.04 -1.39 -6.88
CA ALA A 107 -15.46 -1.32 -7.19
C ALA A 107 -16.25 -2.38 -6.42
N ALA A 108 -15.74 -3.61 -6.37
CA ALA A 108 -16.38 -4.71 -5.64
C ALA A 108 -16.45 -4.45 -4.13
N VAL A 109 -15.40 -3.86 -3.53
CA VAL A 109 -15.39 -3.49 -2.11
C VAL A 109 -16.42 -2.39 -1.84
N GLU A 110 -16.51 -1.38 -2.69
CA GLU A 110 -17.50 -0.29 -2.56
C GLU A 110 -18.93 -0.83 -2.64
N GLU A 111 -19.21 -1.68 -3.64
CA GLU A 111 -20.54 -2.30 -3.83
C GLU A 111 -20.85 -3.33 -2.75
N GLY A 112 -19.89 -4.15 -2.36
CA GLY A 112 -20.05 -5.15 -1.31
C GLY A 112 -20.35 -4.53 0.06
N LEU A 113 -19.64 -3.46 0.43
CA LEU A 113 -19.90 -2.72 1.67
C LEU A 113 -21.26 -2.03 1.66
N ALA A 114 -21.67 -1.44 0.53
CA ALA A 114 -23.00 -0.86 0.39
C ALA A 114 -24.10 -1.93 0.53
N GLY A 115 -23.94 -3.07 -0.14
CA GLY A 115 -24.87 -4.20 -0.06
C GLY A 115 -24.93 -4.83 1.34
N TYR A 116 -23.80 -4.90 2.04
CA TYR A 116 -23.76 -5.35 3.44
C TYR A 116 -24.56 -4.40 4.35
N ALA A 117 -24.36 -3.08 4.19
CA ALA A 117 -25.08 -2.10 4.98
C ALA A 117 -26.62 -2.15 4.79
N ASP A 118 -27.07 -2.46 3.57
CA ASP A 118 -28.50 -2.60 3.27
C ASP A 118 -29.14 -3.82 3.98
N GLN A 119 -28.33 -4.81 4.37
CA GLN A 119 -28.77 -6.04 5.03
C GLN A 119 -28.45 -6.07 6.52
N SER A 120 -27.68 -5.12 7.01
CA SER A 120 -27.21 -5.05 8.39
C SER A 120 -28.06 -4.06 9.20
N GLU A 121 -28.18 -4.33 10.50
CA GLU A 121 -28.75 -3.36 11.43
C GLU A 121 -27.74 -2.26 11.77
N GLU A 122 -26.44 -2.57 11.63
CA GLU A 122 -25.30 -1.68 11.92
C GLU A 122 -24.10 -2.03 11.02
N PRO A 123 -23.62 -1.15 10.18
CA PRO A 123 -24.07 0.20 9.85
C PRO A 123 -25.35 0.21 8.99
N ARG A 124 -26.12 1.29 9.05
CA ARG A 124 -27.39 1.41 8.32
C ARG A 124 -27.22 1.67 6.83
N LYS A 125 -26.20 2.46 6.48
CA LYS A 125 -25.94 2.85 5.10
C LYS A 125 -24.48 3.20 4.91
N ILE A 126 -23.89 2.74 3.81
CA ILE A 126 -22.55 3.10 3.36
C ILE A 126 -22.65 3.67 1.96
N VAL A 127 -22.08 4.86 1.74
CA VAL A 127 -22.09 5.55 0.44
C VAL A 127 -20.69 6.00 0.09
N THR A 128 -20.23 5.66 -1.10
CA THR A 128 -18.97 6.18 -1.64
C THR A 128 -19.11 7.65 -1.96
N ILE A 129 -18.33 8.50 -1.30
CA ILE A 129 -18.28 9.95 -1.55
C ILE A 129 -17.13 10.35 -2.47
N ARG A 130 -16.09 9.52 -2.53
CA ARG A 130 -14.97 9.71 -3.44
C ARG A 130 -14.33 8.36 -3.75
N SER A 131 -14.02 8.17 -5.01
CA SER A 131 -13.29 7.01 -5.50
C SER A 131 -12.20 7.52 -6.45
N ASP A 132 -10.94 7.29 -6.08
CA ASP A 132 -9.80 7.73 -6.89
C ASP A 132 -9.50 6.63 -7.92
N MET A 133 -9.00 7.04 -9.08
CA MET A 133 -8.50 6.06 -10.07
C MET A 133 -7.20 5.44 -9.58
N PRO A 134 -6.94 4.16 -9.90
CA PRO A 134 -5.68 3.51 -9.56
C PRO A 134 -4.48 4.30 -10.06
N LYS A 135 -3.50 4.50 -9.19
CA LYS A 135 -2.25 5.19 -9.49
C LYS A 135 -1.09 4.24 -9.25
N ARG A 136 -0.12 4.28 -10.15
CA ARG A 136 1.12 3.56 -9.95
C ARG A 136 1.87 4.12 -8.75
N ILE A 137 2.20 3.26 -7.80
CA ILE A 137 3.05 3.63 -6.67
C ILE A 137 4.49 3.64 -7.15
N TYR A 138 5.13 4.79 -6.99
CA TYR A 138 6.56 4.92 -7.20
C TYR A 138 7.24 4.85 -5.82
N TRP A 139 8.09 3.88 -5.63
CA TRP A 139 8.96 3.79 -4.45
C TRP A 139 9.98 4.94 -4.48
N SER A 140 9.52 6.17 -4.26
CA SER A 140 10.32 7.37 -4.48
C SER A 140 11.13 7.83 -3.27
N ASP A 141 10.74 7.44 -2.05
CA ASP A 141 11.20 8.16 -0.86
C ASP A 141 12.50 7.66 -0.25
N ASP A 142 13.11 6.63 -0.83
CA ASP A 142 14.38 6.09 -0.36
C ASP A 142 15.63 6.70 -1.04
N THR A 143 15.49 7.89 -1.64
CA THR A 143 16.63 8.55 -2.31
C THR A 143 17.79 8.76 -1.33
N THR A 144 17.52 9.16 -0.10
CA THR A 144 18.53 9.35 0.94
C THR A 144 19.18 8.02 1.35
N LYS A 145 18.38 6.96 1.53
CA LYS A 145 18.92 5.62 1.83
C LYS A 145 19.72 5.06 0.65
N ALA A 146 19.26 5.28 -0.58
CA ALA A 146 19.97 4.88 -1.79
C ALA A 146 21.31 5.62 -1.94
N LEU A 147 21.36 6.92 -1.61
CA LEU A 147 22.58 7.71 -1.60
C LEU A 147 23.57 7.19 -0.55
N ILE A 148 23.12 6.91 0.66
CA ILE A 148 23.96 6.37 1.74
C ILE A 148 24.48 5.00 1.35
N ALA A 149 23.62 4.09 0.91
CA ALA A 149 24.01 2.75 0.48
C ALA A 149 24.99 2.77 -0.69
N GLY A 150 24.75 3.63 -1.69
CA GLY A 150 25.64 3.83 -2.82
C GLY A 150 27.00 4.39 -2.41
N ALA A 151 27.04 5.35 -1.48
CA ALA A 151 28.28 5.93 -0.96
C ALA A 151 29.11 4.89 -0.18
N VAL A 152 28.47 4.09 0.66
CA VAL A 152 29.12 3.02 1.43
C VAL A 152 29.69 1.95 0.48
N LEU A 153 28.91 1.50 -0.49
CA LEU A 153 29.31 0.46 -1.43
C LEU A 153 30.48 0.92 -2.31
N PHE A 154 30.41 2.16 -2.80
CA PHE A 154 31.50 2.75 -3.58
C PHE A 154 32.75 2.96 -2.73
N GLY A 155 32.62 3.39 -1.48
CA GLY A 155 33.73 3.51 -0.53
C GLY A 155 34.45 2.17 -0.31
N LEU A 156 33.67 1.11 -0.09
CA LEU A 156 34.21 -0.25 0.07
C LEU A 156 34.94 -0.73 -1.20
N VAL A 157 34.33 -0.59 -2.36
CA VAL A 157 34.96 -1.00 -3.64
C VAL A 157 36.24 -0.19 -3.86
N SER A 158 36.22 1.12 -3.64
CA SER A 158 37.41 1.96 -3.77
C SER A 158 38.50 1.55 -2.81
N PHE A 159 38.17 1.24 -1.55
CA PHE A 159 39.12 0.77 -0.56
C PHE A 159 39.81 -0.53 -1.00
N PHE A 160 39.06 -1.49 -1.51
CA PHE A 160 39.63 -2.76 -1.99
C PHE A 160 40.49 -2.56 -3.24
N VAL A 161 40.03 -1.76 -4.20
CA VAL A 161 40.78 -1.49 -5.43
C VAL A 161 42.10 -0.77 -5.13
N PHE A 162 42.07 0.29 -4.33
CA PHE A 162 43.29 1.02 -3.98
C PHE A 162 44.20 0.21 -3.04
N GLY A 163 43.64 -0.53 -2.12
CA GLY A 163 44.40 -1.44 -1.25
C GLY A 163 45.09 -2.54 -2.05
N PHE A 164 44.40 -3.11 -3.04
CA PHE A 164 44.98 -4.13 -3.91
C PHE A 164 46.08 -3.52 -4.83
N MET A 165 45.84 -2.35 -5.41
CA MET A 165 46.85 -1.64 -6.18
C MET A 165 48.09 -1.29 -5.35
N TYR A 166 47.88 -0.88 -4.09
CA TYR A 166 48.99 -0.57 -3.17
C TYR A 166 49.84 -1.82 -2.85
N VAL A 167 49.20 -2.97 -2.66
CA VAL A 167 49.90 -4.25 -2.38
C VAL A 167 50.64 -4.79 -3.61
N LEU A 168 50.15 -4.50 -4.82
CA LEU A 168 50.78 -4.91 -6.08
C LEU A 168 51.83 -3.90 -6.60
N ASP A 169 51.88 -2.71 -6.00
CA ASP A 169 52.87 -1.69 -6.37
C ASP A 169 54.20 -2.03 -5.71
N ASP A 170 55.06 -2.72 -6.44
CA ASP A 170 56.46 -3.01 -6.05
C ASP A 170 57.37 -1.78 -6.10
N GLY A 171 56.82 -0.57 -6.20
CA GLY A 171 57.52 0.69 -6.23
C GLY A 171 58.32 0.93 -4.95
N VAL A 172 59.63 0.92 -5.05
CA VAL A 172 60.52 1.34 -3.97
C VAL A 172 60.41 2.86 -3.82
N TYR A 173 59.67 3.30 -2.81
CA TYR A 173 59.67 4.70 -2.40
C TYR A 173 61.01 5.00 -1.69
N VAL A 174 61.95 5.62 -2.42
CA VAL A 174 63.17 6.17 -1.90
C VAL A 174 62.93 7.61 -1.49
#